data_6e33f09e76eb49935933c9bc73513597
#
_entry.id   6e33f09e76eb49935933c9bc73513597
#
_cell.length_a   1.000
_cell.length_b   1.000
_cell.length_c   1.000
_cell.angle_alpha   90.00
_cell.angle_beta   90.00
_cell.angle_gamma   90.00
#
_symmetry.space_group_name_H-M   'P 1'
#
loop_
_entity.id
_entity.type
_entity.pdbx_description
1 polymer ?
#
loop_
_entity_poly.entity_id
_entity_poly.type
_entity_poly.pdbx_seq_one_letter_code
_entity_poly.pdbx_strand_id
1 'polypeptide(L)'
;MEKWDLYTKYREKTGKEHIRGEAIPDGFYHLVVHVWIRNSKGEYLISQRSANRPTFPLMWECVGGSVTIGESSIEGALREVKEEVGLDLKQEDGRLLFSKIRGVDFKYGCRTFDDIMDVWLFDYDGELRLEEATTDEVADCKWMTVSEIRKLYEEKKLVRTLDYFFCAVQVLSCTVQVDEPDYSNIIGKTVKGTVDRPLGTSHPRYPEMIYPINYGYVDGVFAGDGAEQDVYVFGADKPLKNFEGKVIAVWHRFDDVEDKWIVSLNGEDIAEEIILGDISFQEQFFYGKLYK
;
A
#
# COMPACT_ATOMS: atom_id res chain seq x y z
N MET A 1 -0.34 0.39 28.42
CA MET A 1 -0.15 -0.69 27.43
C MET A 1 -0.88 -0.23 26.18
N GLU A 2 -0.19 -0.14 25.08
CA GLU A 2 -0.72 0.40 23.83
C GLU A 2 -1.81 -0.52 23.27
N LYS A 3 -2.87 0.08 22.76
CA LYS A 3 -4.00 -0.63 22.16
C LYS A 3 -4.25 -0.14 20.75
N TRP A 4 -4.74 -1.04 19.92
CA TRP A 4 -5.08 -0.79 18.52
C TRP A 4 -6.54 -1.11 18.24
N ASP A 5 -7.14 -0.43 17.27
CA ASP A 5 -8.37 -0.88 16.63
C ASP A 5 -8.06 -2.08 15.72
N LEU A 6 -8.96 -3.07 15.69
CA LEU A 6 -8.90 -4.14 14.70
C LEU A 6 -9.79 -3.84 13.51
N TYR A 7 -9.27 -4.14 12.33
CA TYR A 7 -9.91 -3.94 11.03
C TYR A 7 -10.15 -5.27 10.33
N THR A 8 -11.17 -5.32 9.47
CA THR A 8 -11.34 -6.36 8.45
C THR A 8 -10.36 -6.11 7.29
N LYS A 9 -10.24 -7.11 6.39
CA LYS A 9 -9.49 -6.93 5.12
C LYS A 9 -10.06 -5.79 4.24
N TYR A 10 -11.29 -5.36 4.48
CA TYR A 10 -11.93 -4.25 3.79
C TYR A 10 -11.75 -2.90 4.50
N ARG A 11 -10.80 -2.84 5.46
CA ARG A 11 -10.47 -1.65 6.23
C ARG A 11 -11.65 -1.11 7.08
N GLU A 12 -12.60 -1.96 7.40
CA GLU A 12 -13.71 -1.62 8.30
C GLU A 12 -13.28 -1.84 9.75
N LYS A 13 -13.47 -0.83 10.61
CA LYS A 13 -13.28 -0.98 12.06
C LYS A 13 -14.27 -2.00 12.60
N THR A 14 -13.75 -3.01 13.30
CA THR A 14 -14.58 -4.08 13.85
C THR A 14 -15.22 -3.73 15.20
N GLY A 15 -14.82 -2.63 15.82
CA GLY A 15 -15.17 -2.26 17.19
C GLY A 15 -14.45 -3.10 18.26
N LYS A 16 -13.51 -3.97 17.86
CA LYS A 16 -12.66 -4.74 18.78
C LYS A 16 -11.33 -4.03 19.01
N GLU A 17 -10.87 -4.09 20.24
CA GLU A 17 -9.56 -3.61 20.64
C GLU A 17 -8.55 -4.75 20.67
N HIS A 18 -7.29 -4.45 20.42
CA HIS A 18 -6.17 -5.37 20.51
C HIS A 18 -5.04 -4.77 21.34
N ILE A 19 -4.33 -5.60 22.11
CA ILE A 19 -3.21 -5.16 22.93
C ILE A 19 -1.91 -5.44 22.19
N ARG A 20 -1.06 -4.44 22.05
CA ARG A 20 0.26 -4.57 21.42
C ARG A 20 1.07 -5.69 22.10
N GLY A 21 1.60 -6.59 21.27
CA GLY A 21 2.41 -7.73 21.72
C GLY A 21 1.65 -9.05 21.81
N GLU A 22 0.33 -9.03 21.72
CA GLU A 22 -0.47 -10.24 21.56
C GLU A 22 -0.56 -10.64 20.08
N ALA A 23 -0.91 -11.90 19.78
CA ALA A 23 -1.11 -12.34 18.41
C ALA A 23 -2.44 -11.80 17.87
N ILE A 24 -2.41 -11.15 16.71
CA ILE A 24 -3.62 -10.67 16.04
C ILE A 24 -4.42 -11.90 15.55
N PRO A 25 -5.73 -11.99 15.85
CA PRO A 25 -6.56 -13.09 15.38
C PRO A 25 -6.63 -13.16 13.86
N ASP A 26 -6.72 -14.37 13.31
CA ASP A 26 -6.80 -14.61 11.87
C ASP A 26 -7.94 -13.80 11.22
N GLY A 27 -7.62 -13.16 10.10
CA GLY A 27 -8.57 -12.35 9.32
C GLY A 27 -8.79 -10.94 9.86
N PHE A 28 -8.06 -10.56 10.91
CA PHE A 28 -8.04 -9.18 11.42
C PHE A 28 -6.69 -8.54 11.20
N TYR A 29 -6.70 -7.22 11.14
CA TYR A 29 -5.54 -6.40 10.86
C TYR A 29 -5.52 -5.20 11.81
N HIS A 30 -4.34 -4.68 12.12
CA HIS A 30 -4.21 -3.34 12.71
C HIS A 30 -3.69 -2.36 11.67
N LEU A 31 -3.83 -1.06 11.92
CA LEU A 31 -3.38 -0.03 11.01
C LEU A 31 -1.98 0.43 11.38
N VAL A 32 -1.07 0.52 10.41
CA VAL A 32 0.27 1.09 10.55
C VAL A 32 0.48 2.20 9.54
N VAL A 33 1.36 3.12 9.85
CA VAL A 33 1.74 4.22 8.96
C VAL A 33 3.23 4.19 8.67
N HIS A 34 3.59 4.43 7.42
CA HIS A 34 4.93 4.81 6.98
C HIS A 34 4.87 6.24 6.47
N VAL A 35 5.71 7.10 7.02
CA VAL A 35 5.70 8.53 6.72
C VAL A 35 7.00 8.92 6.06
N TRP A 36 6.92 9.31 4.80
CA TRP A 36 8.01 9.89 4.05
C TRP A 36 7.91 11.40 4.12
N ILE A 37 9.00 12.06 4.45
CA ILE A 37 9.08 13.52 4.52
C ILE A 37 10.14 13.94 3.52
N ARG A 38 9.76 14.83 2.58
CA ARG A 38 10.62 15.28 1.49
C ARG A 38 10.84 16.77 1.58
N ASN A 39 12.07 17.23 1.32
CA ASN A 39 12.37 18.65 1.21
C ASN A 39 12.35 19.15 -0.26
N SER A 40 12.42 20.46 -0.45
CA SER A 40 12.43 21.10 -1.78
C SER A 40 13.64 20.75 -2.64
N LYS A 41 14.70 20.15 -2.06
CA LYS A 41 15.86 19.64 -2.80
C LYS A 41 15.64 18.22 -3.32
N GLY A 42 14.49 17.58 -3.00
CA GLY A 42 14.20 16.20 -3.35
C GLY A 42 14.89 15.17 -2.47
N GLU A 43 15.40 15.57 -1.30
CA GLU A 43 15.95 14.68 -0.30
C GLU A 43 14.82 14.21 0.64
N TYR A 44 14.95 13.01 1.17
CA TYR A 44 14.00 12.40 2.10
C TYR A 44 14.60 12.31 3.50
N LEU A 45 13.78 12.57 4.52
CA LEU A 45 14.15 12.35 5.91
C LEU A 45 14.20 10.86 6.18
N ILE A 46 15.35 10.39 6.63
CA ILE A 46 15.59 9.01 7.03
C ILE A 46 16.05 9.00 8.48
N SER A 47 15.41 8.16 9.29
CA SER A 47 15.70 7.96 10.70
C SER A 47 16.49 6.69 10.93
N GLN A 48 17.40 6.68 11.89
CA GLN A 48 18.13 5.50 12.33
C GLN A 48 17.52 4.97 13.63
N ARG A 49 17.09 3.72 13.61
CA ARG A 49 16.57 3.03 14.80
C ARG A 49 17.61 2.99 15.90
N SER A 50 17.20 3.24 17.14
CA SER A 50 18.12 3.13 18.28
C SER A 50 18.58 1.68 18.50
N ALA A 51 19.72 1.54 19.18
CA ALA A 51 20.29 0.22 19.48
C ALA A 51 19.38 -0.63 20.38
N ASN A 52 18.46 -0.02 21.10
CA ASN A 52 17.55 -0.68 22.03
C ASN A 52 16.29 -1.23 21.37
N ARG A 53 16.08 -0.98 20.07
CA ARG A 53 14.90 -1.49 19.36
C ARG A 53 14.95 -3.01 19.24
N PRO A 54 13.85 -3.72 19.54
CA PRO A 54 13.81 -5.19 19.50
C PRO A 54 13.94 -5.75 18.08
N THR A 55 13.57 -4.95 17.06
CA THR A 55 13.66 -5.33 15.65
C THR A 55 14.51 -4.34 14.89
N PHE A 56 15.38 -4.83 14.01
CA PHE A 56 16.24 -4.02 13.13
C PHE A 56 17.02 -2.89 13.84
N PRO A 57 17.70 -3.14 14.98
CA PRO A 57 18.47 -2.10 15.68
C PRO A 57 19.53 -1.50 14.76
N LEU A 58 19.76 -0.18 14.86
CA LEU A 58 20.73 0.60 14.08
C LEU A 58 20.50 0.62 12.56
N MET A 59 19.41 0.03 12.06
CA MET A 59 19.05 0.16 10.66
C MET A 59 18.34 1.48 10.40
N TRP A 60 18.38 1.91 9.14
CA TRP A 60 17.72 3.13 8.67
C TRP A 60 16.31 2.82 8.15
N GLU A 61 15.38 3.72 8.38
CA GLU A 61 13.99 3.60 7.94
C GLU A 61 13.33 4.97 7.73
N CYS A 62 12.13 4.99 7.14
CA CYS A 62 11.24 6.14 7.23
C CYS A 62 10.60 6.19 8.62
N VAL A 63 10.05 7.33 9.02
CA VAL A 63 9.25 7.44 10.24
C VAL A 63 8.01 6.56 10.12
N GLY A 64 7.58 5.92 11.21
CA GLY A 64 6.35 5.16 11.19
C GLY A 64 6.12 4.26 12.38
N GLY A 65 4.87 3.88 12.54
CA GLY A 65 4.45 3.02 13.65
C GLY A 65 2.99 2.62 13.56
N SER A 66 2.47 2.10 14.66
CA SER A 66 1.10 1.63 14.75
C SER A 66 0.14 2.77 15.06
N VAL A 67 -0.99 2.81 14.38
CA VAL A 67 -2.09 3.72 14.70
C VAL A 67 -2.79 3.22 15.96
N THR A 68 -2.91 4.07 16.97
CA THR A 68 -3.51 3.70 18.24
C THR A 68 -5.03 3.75 18.19
N ILE A 69 -5.66 3.15 19.20
CA ILE A 69 -7.13 3.10 19.28
C ILE A 69 -7.76 4.49 19.20
N GLY A 70 -8.74 4.61 18.32
CA GLY A 70 -9.49 5.84 18.11
C GLY A 70 -8.86 6.84 17.14
N GLU A 71 -7.56 6.70 16.83
CA GLU A 71 -6.89 7.56 15.85
C GLU A 71 -7.33 7.22 14.41
N SER A 72 -7.30 8.20 13.56
CA SER A 72 -7.27 8.02 12.11
C SER A 72 -5.82 7.78 11.63
N SER A 73 -5.65 7.31 10.41
CA SER A 73 -4.34 7.07 9.81
C SER A 73 -3.45 8.33 9.80
N ILE A 74 -4.02 9.48 9.44
CA ILE A 74 -3.27 10.75 9.39
C ILE A 74 -2.89 11.24 10.79
N GLU A 75 -3.76 11.07 11.79
CA GLU A 75 -3.45 11.43 13.18
C GLU A 75 -2.32 10.55 13.71
N GLY A 76 -2.34 9.24 13.44
CA GLY A 76 -1.24 8.34 13.77
C GLY A 76 0.07 8.75 13.08
N ALA A 77 0.02 9.13 11.79
CA ALA A 77 1.20 9.61 11.05
C ALA A 77 1.81 10.86 11.69
N LEU A 78 0.99 11.84 12.05
CA LEU A 78 1.45 13.08 12.68
C LEU A 78 2.03 12.82 14.08
N ARG A 79 1.40 11.96 14.87
CA ARG A 79 1.89 11.56 16.19
C ARG A 79 3.25 10.88 16.10
N GLU A 80 3.41 9.87 15.22
CA GLU A 80 4.69 9.16 15.05
C GLU A 80 5.81 10.11 14.61
N VAL A 81 5.53 11.05 13.70
CA VAL A 81 6.51 12.07 13.29
C VAL A 81 6.93 12.94 14.47
N LYS A 82 5.99 13.37 15.31
CA LYS A 82 6.30 14.17 16.50
C LYS A 82 7.09 13.36 17.52
N GLU A 83 6.70 12.12 17.77
CA GLU A 83 7.30 11.24 18.77
C GLU A 83 8.72 10.82 18.38
N GLU A 84 8.96 10.44 17.14
CA GLU A 84 10.22 9.88 16.68
C GLU A 84 11.25 10.91 16.22
N VAL A 85 10.82 12.00 15.57
CA VAL A 85 11.76 12.98 14.97
C VAL A 85 11.50 14.43 15.39
N GLY A 86 10.53 14.69 16.28
CA GLY A 86 10.27 15.98 16.88
C GLY A 86 9.62 17.03 15.99
N LEU A 87 9.17 16.65 14.78
CA LEU A 87 8.59 17.60 13.83
C LEU A 87 7.09 17.79 14.05
N ASP A 88 6.62 19.03 13.90
CA ASP A 88 5.21 19.39 13.90
C ASP A 88 4.76 19.59 12.44
N LEU A 89 4.13 18.57 11.86
CA LEU A 89 3.53 18.63 10.52
C LEU A 89 2.04 18.92 10.60
N LYS A 90 1.46 19.41 9.51
CA LYS A 90 0.02 19.70 9.45
C LYS A 90 -0.69 18.66 8.63
N GLN A 91 -1.92 18.33 9.03
CA GLN A 91 -2.74 17.35 8.36
C GLN A 91 -2.99 17.69 6.89
N GLU A 92 -3.23 18.96 6.59
CA GLU A 92 -3.49 19.45 5.23
C GLU A 92 -2.28 19.32 4.27
N ASP A 93 -1.08 19.15 4.80
CA ASP A 93 0.15 18.97 4.02
C ASP A 93 0.43 17.48 3.73
N GLY A 94 -0.34 16.58 4.35
CA GLY A 94 -0.20 15.14 4.19
C GLY A 94 -0.92 14.62 2.94
N ARG A 95 -0.21 13.82 2.15
CA ARG A 95 -0.76 13.12 1.00
C ARG A 95 -0.62 11.60 1.20
N LEU A 96 -1.76 10.89 1.26
CA LEU A 96 -1.75 9.43 1.22
C LEU A 96 -1.32 8.99 -0.19
N LEU A 97 -0.19 8.29 -0.29
CA LEU A 97 0.30 7.78 -1.56
C LEU A 97 -0.41 6.49 -1.95
N PHE A 98 -0.46 5.55 -1.02
CA PHE A 98 -1.15 4.27 -1.20
C PHE A 98 -1.37 3.56 0.13
N SER A 99 -2.24 2.57 0.11
CA SER A 99 -2.51 1.64 1.19
C SER A 99 -2.21 0.21 0.75
N LYS A 100 -1.65 -0.61 1.63
CA LYS A 100 -1.35 -2.02 1.33
C LYS A 100 -1.65 -2.91 2.52
N ILE A 101 -2.38 -4.01 2.29
CA ILE A 101 -2.52 -5.07 3.29
C ILE A 101 -1.24 -5.91 3.27
N ARG A 102 -0.63 -6.08 4.45
CA ARG A 102 0.51 -6.97 4.65
C ARG A 102 0.06 -8.15 5.51
N GLY A 103 0.20 -9.34 5.04
CA GLY A 103 -0.21 -10.54 5.79
C GLY A 103 0.68 -11.71 5.48
N VAL A 104 0.95 -11.97 4.20
CA VAL A 104 1.80 -13.06 3.76
C VAL A 104 2.90 -12.52 2.88
N ASP A 105 4.14 -12.72 3.30
CA ASP A 105 5.30 -12.46 2.45
C ASP A 105 5.67 -13.72 1.69
N PHE A 106 5.15 -13.86 0.48
CA PHE A 106 5.45 -15.01 -0.38
C PHE A 106 6.91 -15.07 -0.82
N LYS A 107 7.60 -13.94 -0.88
CA LYS A 107 9.02 -13.86 -1.22
C LYS A 107 9.90 -14.51 -0.16
N TYR A 108 9.44 -14.48 1.09
CA TYR A 108 10.18 -15.02 2.24
C TYR A 108 9.50 -16.24 2.88
N GLY A 109 8.35 -16.67 2.34
CA GLY A 109 7.66 -17.89 2.78
C GLY A 109 7.14 -17.85 4.21
N CYS A 110 6.97 -16.68 4.80
CA CYS A 110 6.47 -16.53 6.17
C CYS A 110 5.41 -15.44 6.27
N ARG A 111 4.47 -15.62 7.18
CA ARG A 111 3.53 -14.58 7.62
C ARG A 111 4.33 -13.56 8.42
N THR A 112 4.42 -12.33 7.94
CA THR A 112 5.29 -11.31 8.53
C THR A 112 4.54 -10.28 9.33
N PHE A 113 3.33 -9.91 8.89
CA PHE A 113 2.55 -8.84 9.50
C PHE A 113 1.06 -9.10 9.28
N ASP A 114 0.23 -8.71 10.25
CA ASP A 114 -1.23 -8.68 10.13
C ASP A 114 -1.66 -7.22 10.21
N ASP A 115 -1.27 -6.43 9.21
CA ASP A 115 -1.54 -5.00 9.20
C ASP A 115 -2.00 -4.47 7.83
N ILE A 116 -2.63 -3.31 7.89
CA ILE A 116 -2.91 -2.44 6.76
C ILE A 116 -1.91 -1.30 6.87
N MET A 117 -1.00 -1.18 5.91
CA MET A 117 0.03 -0.16 5.89
C MET A 117 -0.41 1.02 5.02
N ASP A 118 -0.53 2.19 5.61
CA ASP A 118 -0.73 3.45 4.89
C ASP A 118 0.59 4.17 4.71
N VAL A 119 0.89 4.58 3.49
CA VAL A 119 2.11 5.31 3.15
C VAL A 119 1.77 6.76 2.86
N TRP A 120 2.25 7.63 3.74
CA TRP A 120 2.05 9.08 3.67
C TRP A 120 3.30 9.79 3.16
N LEU A 121 3.10 10.89 2.45
CA LEU A 121 4.14 11.83 2.05
C LEU A 121 3.78 13.22 2.55
N PHE A 122 4.80 13.89 3.14
CA PHE A 122 4.74 15.30 3.50
C PHE A 122 5.91 16.04 2.85
N ASP A 123 5.68 17.27 2.42
CA ASP A 123 6.74 18.19 2.02
C ASP A 123 7.10 19.09 3.22
N TYR A 124 8.42 19.20 3.54
CA TYR A 124 8.89 19.96 4.69
C TYR A 124 10.31 20.50 4.46
N ASP A 125 10.49 21.80 4.63
CA ASP A 125 11.78 22.49 4.45
C ASP A 125 12.36 23.07 5.76
N GLY A 126 11.76 22.74 6.90
CA GLY A 126 12.22 23.21 8.19
C GLY A 126 13.49 22.50 8.70
N GLU A 127 13.99 22.97 9.83
CA GLU A 127 15.12 22.35 10.51
C GLU A 127 14.72 21.02 11.16
N LEU A 128 15.63 20.05 11.15
CA LEU A 128 15.46 18.83 11.92
C LEU A 128 15.71 19.10 13.40
N ARG A 129 14.83 18.61 14.25
CA ARG A 129 14.85 18.86 15.71
C ARG A 129 14.68 17.56 16.48
N LEU A 130 15.61 16.64 16.25
CA LEU A 130 15.55 15.32 16.91
C LEU A 130 15.53 15.45 18.45
N GLU A 131 16.10 16.54 19.00
CA GLU A 131 16.04 16.85 20.43
C GLU A 131 14.63 17.17 20.94
N GLU A 132 13.68 17.46 20.06
CA GLU A 132 12.25 17.64 20.39
C GLU A 132 11.45 16.32 20.30
N ALA A 133 12.08 15.22 19.90
CA ALA A 133 11.46 13.90 19.92
C ALA A 133 11.07 13.50 21.35
N THR A 134 9.93 12.82 21.48
CA THR A 134 9.41 12.45 22.82
C THR A 134 9.71 10.99 23.18
N THR A 135 10.31 10.23 22.24
CA THR A 135 10.76 8.86 22.44
C THR A 135 12.27 8.73 22.19
N ASP A 136 12.86 7.65 22.64
CA ASP A 136 14.25 7.28 22.39
C ASP A 136 14.40 6.19 21.29
N GLU A 137 13.38 6.07 20.45
CA GLU A 137 13.32 5.05 19.40
C GLU A 137 14.25 5.35 18.23
N VAL A 138 14.57 6.60 17.99
CA VAL A 138 15.45 7.10 16.93
C VAL A 138 16.77 7.60 17.51
N ALA A 139 17.88 7.08 16.98
CA ALA A 139 19.22 7.46 17.38
C ALA A 139 19.80 8.62 16.56
N ASP A 140 19.40 8.75 15.30
CA ASP A 140 19.84 9.78 14.36
C ASP A 140 18.77 9.99 13.28
N CYS A 141 18.69 11.19 12.73
CA CYS A 141 17.87 11.45 11.55
C CYS A 141 18.56 12.46 10.63
N LYS A 142 18.41 12.29 9.32
CA LYS A 142 19.01 13.20 8.35
C LYS A 142 18.32 13.16 6.98
N TRP A 143 18.52 14.24 6.25
CA TRP A 143 18.16 14.32 4.86
C TRP A 143 19.08 13.46 4.01
N MET A 144 18.51 12.64 3.16
CA MET A 144 19.24 11.78 2.22
C MET A 144 18.67 11.87 0.82
N THR A 145 19.54 11.91 -0.15
CA THR A 145 19.20 11.76 -1.56
C THR A 145 18.74 10.32 -1.86
N VAL A 146 17.99 10.13 -2.93
CA VAL A 146 17.59 8.79 -3.41
C VAL A 146 18.80 7.88 -3.61
N SER A 147 19.93 8.42 -4.08
CA SER A 147 21.18 7.65 -4.28
C SER A 147 21.78 7.16 -2.96
N GLU A 148 21.73 7.96 -1.91
CA GLU A 148 22.20 7.58 -0.57
C GLU A 148 21.29 6.51 0.05
N ILE A 149 19.96 6.66 -0.10
CA ILE A 149 19.00 5.64 0.35
C ILE A 149 19.21 4.33 -0.40
N ARG A 150 19.48 4.38 -1.72
CA ARG A 150 19.80 3.19 -2.53
C ARG A 150 21.07 2.50 -2.03
N LYS A 151 22.09 3.27 -1.67
CA LYS A 151 23.31 2.73 -1.08
C LYS A 151 23.05 2.01 0.24
N LEU A 152 22.21 2.60 1.12
CA LEU A 152 21.80 1.92 2.36
C LEU A 152 21.07 0.60 2.09
N TYR A 153 20.21 0.58 1.07
CA TYR A 153 19.51 -0.63 0.65
C TYR A 153 20.46 -1.72 0.15
N GLU A 154 21.39 -1.37 -0.72
CA GLU A 154 22.42 -2.28 -1.25
C GLU A 154 23.36 -2.82 -0.16
N GLU A 155 23.73 -1.96 0.80
CA GLU A 155 24.51 -2.32 1.98
C GLU A 155 23.71 -3.08 3.05
N LYS A 156 22.43 -3.35 2.83
CA LYS A 156 21.49 -3.99 3.78
C LYS A 156 21.37 -3.26 5.12
N LYS A 157 21.52 -1.94 5.09
CA LYS A 157 21.37 -1.03 6.24
C LYS A 157 20.01 -0.36 6.28
N LEU A 158 19.22 -0.43 5.20
CA LEU A 158 17.82 0.00 5.17
C LEU A 158 16.92 -1.15 5.64
N VAL A 159 15.89 -0.86 6.42
CA VAL A 159 14.88 -1.84 6.84
C VAL A 159 14.24 -2.46 5.59
N ARG A 160 14.19 -3.79 5.53
CA ARG A 160 13.82 -4.55 4.32
C ARG A 160 12.40 -4.27 3.80
N THR A 161 11.50 -3.90 4.68
CA THR A 161 10.10 -3.61 4.32
C THR A 161 9.92 -2.31 3.57
N LEU A 162 11.00 -1.56 3.31
CA LEU A 162 11.02 -0.28 2.59
C LEU A 162 11.49 -0.41 1.13
N ASP A 163 11.59 -1.62 0.59
CA ASP A 163 11.98 -1.85 -0.81
C ASP A 163 11.04 -1.15 -1.82
N TYR A 164 9.78 -0.95 -1.46
CA TYR A 164 8.79 -0.21 -2.24
C TYR A 164 9.16 1.27 -2.48
N PHE A 165 10.08 1.84 -1.70
CA PHE A 165 10.49 3.25 -1.84
C PHE A 165 10.89 3.60 -3.28
N PHE A 166 11.69 2.75 -3.91
CA PHE A 166 12.26 3.03 -5.23
C PHE A 166 11.24 2.93 -6.37
N CYS A 167 10.19 2.17 -6.19
CA CYS A 167 9.19 1.93 -7.21
C CYS A 167 7.91 2.75 -6.99
N ALA A 168 7.51 2.96 -5.74
CA ALA A 168 6.28 3.66 -5.41
C ALA A 168 6.52 5.08 -4.89
N VAL A 169 7.22 5.25 -3.77
CA VAL A 169 7.36 6.58 -3.16
C VAL A 169 8.11 7.52 -4.09
N GLN A 170 9.23 7.08 -4.67
CA GLN A 170 10.02 7.89 -5.59
C GLN A 170 9.20 8.32 -6.82
N VAL A 171 8.44 7.40 -7.41
CA VAL A 171 7.61 7.67 -8.60
C VAL A 171 6.44 8.60 -8.24
N LEU A 172 5.66 8.26 -7.20
CA LEU A 172 4.48 9.03 -6.79
C LEU A 172 4.82 10.40 -6.17
N SER A 173 6.05 10.58 -5.68
CA SER A 173 6.52 11.85 -5.12
C SER A 173 7.15 12.78 -6.15
N CYS A 174 7.50 12.31 -7.35
CA CYS A 174 8.00 13.18 -8.41
C CYS A 174 6.96 14.23 -8.77
N THR A 175 7.36 15.50 -8.67
CA THR A 175 6.57 16.66 -9.12
C THR A 175 6.65 16.88 -10.64
N VAL A 176 7.38 16.05 -11.36
CA VAL A 176 7.18 15.94 -12.79
C VAL A 176 5.74 15.52 -12.92
N GLN A 177 4.90 16.35 -13.57
CA GLN A 177 3.65 15.91 -14.14
C GLN A 177 3.99 14.70 -15.02
N VAL A 178 4.02 13.52 -14.44
CA VAL A 178 3.66 12.32 -15.16
C VAL A 178 2.21 12.63 -15.49
N ASP A 179 1.89 12.78 -16.76
CA ASP A 179 0.51 12.87 -17.18
C ASP A 179 -0.20 11.73 -16.48
N GLU A 180 -1.03 12.08 -15.49
CA GLU A 180 -1.81 11.05 -14.78
C GLU A 180 -2.57 10.30 -15.86
N PRO A 181 -2.52 8.98 -15.93
CA PRO A 181 -3.15 8.25 -17.00
C PRO A 181 -4.64 8.60 -17.02
N ASP A 182 -5.13 9.00 -18.19
CA ASP A 182 -6.55 9.35 -18.39
C ASP A 182 -7.33 8.10 -18.80
N TYR A 183 -8.16 7.60 -17.90
CA TYR A 183 -9.04 6.46 -18.13
C TYR A 183 -10.50 6.87 -18.39
N SER A 184 -10.78 8.16 -18.63
CA SER A 184 -12.14 8.67 -18.89
C SER A 184 -12.79 8.02 -20.11
N ASN A 185 -11.96 7.54 -21.05
CA ASN A 185 -12.42 6.85 -22.25
C ASN A 185 -12.60 5.32 -22.05
N ILE A 186 -12.29 4.78 -20.87
CA ILE A 186 -12.39 3.36 -20.49
C ILE A 186 -13.45 3.16 -19.42
N ILE A 187 -13.35 3.93 -18.33
CA ILE A 187 -14.30 3.88 -17.21
C ILE A 187 -15.70 4.25 -17.72
N GLY A 188 -16.67 3.44 -17.34
CA GLY A 188 -18.05 3.59 -17.78
C GLY A 188 -18.45 2.75 -19.01
N LYS A 189 -17.49 2.19 -19.77
CA LYS A 189 -17.79 1.28 -20.88
C LYS A 189 -18.29 -0.06 -20.40
N THR A 190 -19.23 -0.63 -21.15
CA THR A 190 -19.62 -2.03 -21.02
C THR A 190 -18.70 -2.89 -21.89
N VAL A 191 -18.13 -3.93 -21.28
CA VAL A 191 -17.21 -4.85 -21.92
C VAL A 191 -17.68 -6.29 -21.72
N LYS A 192 -17.22 -7.19 -22.61
CA LYS A 192 -17.46 -8.63 -22.53
C LYS A 192 -16.11 -9.33 -22.55
N GLY A 193 -16.06 -10.48 -21.91
CA GLY A 193 -14.82 -11.23 -21.90
C GLY A 193 -14.93 -12.62 -21.30
N THR A 194 -13.80 -13.28 -21.27
CA THR A 194 -13.64 -14.64 -20.81
C THR A 194 -13.02 -14.66 -19.41
N VAL A 195 -13.53 -15.50 -18.52
CA VAL A 195 -12.94 -15.76 -17.19
C VAL A 195 -12.05 -16.99 -17.31
N ASP A 196 -10.76 -16.81 -17.22
CA ASP A 196 -9.76 -17.89 -17.29
C ASP A 196 -9.20 -18.29 -15.91
N ARG A 197 -9.46 -17.47 -14.88
CA ARG A 197 -9.18 -17.73 -13.47
C ARG A 197 -10.47 -17.53 -12.64
N PRO A 198 -11.33 -18.55 -12.62
CA PRO A 198 -12.58 -18.46 -11.86
C PRO A 198 -12.36 -18.30 -10.35
N LEU A 199 -13.28 -17.62 -9.69
CA LEU A 199 -13.33 -17.51 -8.23
C LEU A 199 -13.11 -18.88 -7.57
N GLY A 200 -12.22 -18.95 -6.58
CA GLY A 200 -11.87 -20.17 -5.84
C GLY A 200 -10.80 -21.05 -6.49
N THR A 201 -10.30 -20.71 -7.68
CA THR A 201 -9.21 -21.44 -8.33
C THR A 201 -7.83 -20.95 -7.86
N SER A 202 -6.85 -21.86 -7.93
CA SER A 202 -5.45 -21.54 -7.61
C SER A 202 -4.73 -20.86 -8.78
N HIS A 203 -3.78 -19.98 -8.47
CA HIS A 203 -2.89 -19.39 -9.46
C HIS A 203 -2.00 -20.48 -10.12
N PRO A 204 -1.80 -20.48 -11.46
CA PRO A 204 -1.07 -21.55 -12.15
C PRO A 204 0.38 -21.75 -11.69
N ARG A 205 1.06 -20.68 -11.27
CA ARG A 205 2.46 -20.72 -10.81
C ARG A 205 2.60 -20.73 -9.30
N TYR A 206 1.56 -20.30 -8.56
CA TYR A 206 1.56 -20.14 -7.11
C TYR A 206 0.30 -20.80 -6.54
N PRO A 207 0.29 -22.12 -6.33
CA PRO A 207 -0.92 -22.89 -5.96
C PRO A 207 -1.55 -22.45 -4.64
N GLU A 208 -0.79 -21.81 -3.75
CA GLU A 208 -1.24 -21.22 -2.50
C GLU A 208 -2.05 -19.93 -2.69
N MET A 209 -1.89 -19.26 -3.84
CA MET A 209 -2.66 -18.07 -4.18
C MET A 209 -4.00 -18.47 -4.78
N ILE A 210 -5.07 -18.27 -4.03
CA ILE A 210 -6.45 -18.54 -4.47
C ILE A 210 -7.10 -17.24 -4.92
N TYR A 211 -7.75 -17.26 -6.07
CA TYR A 211 -8.50 -16.11 -6.57
C TYR A 211 -9.79 -15.90 -5.75
N PRO A 212 -9.88 -14.84 -4.94
CA PRO A 212 -11.09 -14.55 -4.15
C PRO A 212 -12.21 -13.95 -5.00
N ILE A 213 -11.92 -13.62 -6.25
CA ILE A 213 -12.78 -12.98 -7.22
C ILE A 213 -12.55 -13.61 -8.60
N ASN A 214 -13.53 -13.53 -9.49
CA ASN A 214 -13.33 -13.95 -10.88
C ASN A 214 -12.33 -13.05 -11.59
N TYR A 215 -11.40 -13.65 -12.31
CA TYR A 215 -10.38 -12.94 -13.07
C TYR A 215 -10.34 -13.48 -14.50
N GLY A 216 -10.07 -12.61 -15.46
CA GLY A 216 -10.06 -12.96 -16.87
C GLY A 216 -9.61 -11.81 -17.73
N TYR A 217 -10.06 -11.78 -18.97
CA TYR A 217 -9.67 -10.75 -19.92
C TYR A 217 -10.85 -10.29 -20.81
N VAL A 218 -10.72 -9.09 -21.36
CA VAL A 218 -11.70 -8.51 -22.28
C VAL A 218 -11.42 -8.99 -23.69
N ASP A 219 -12.41 -9.65 -24.31
CA ASP A 219 -12.26 -10.23 -25.65
C ASP A 219 -11.94 -9.14 -26.70
N GLY A 220 -10.82 -9.30 -27.39
CA GLY A 220 -10.39 -8.44 -28.50
C GLY A 220 -9.91 -7.05 -28.10
N VAL A 221 -9.65 -6.78 -26.81
CA VAL A 221 -9.00 -5.58 -26.33
C VAL A 221 -7.60 -5.96 -25.83
N PHE A 222 -6.56 -5.30 -26.35
CA PHE A 222 -5.18 -5.65 -26.07
C PHE A 222 -4.53 -4.66 -25.11
N ALA A 223 -3.78 -5.16 -24.14
CA ALA A 223 -2.97 -4.42 -23.19
C ALA A 223 -1.59 -4.03 -23.76
N GLY A 224 -0.79 -3.33 -22.97
CA GLY A 224 0.52 -2.85 -23.39
C GLY A 224 1.55 -3.94 -23.69
N ASP A 225 1.37 -5.14 -23.18
CA ASP A 225 2.21 -6.33 -23.45
C ASP A 225 1.80 -7.10 -24.70
N GLY A 226 0.68 -6.73 -25.35
CA GLY A 226 0.11 -7.36 -26.52
C GLY A 226 -0.79 -8.56 -26.22
N ALA A 227 -1.02 -8.92 -24.96
CA ALA A 227 -2.04 -9.86 -24.55
C ALA A 227 -3.41 -9.17 -24.45
N GLU A 228 -4.50 -9.94 -24.30
CA GLU A 228 -5.82 -9.37 -24.04
C GLU A 228 -5.88 -8.72 -22.66
N GLN A 229 -6.59 -7.61 -22.56
CA GLN A 229 -6.65 -6.77 -21.37
C GLN A 229 -7.24 -7.50 -20.16
N ASP A 230 -6.46 -7.69 -19.13
CA ASP A 230 -6.82 -8.35 -17.89
C ASP A 230 -7.84 -7.58 -17.06
N VAL A 231 -8.75 -8.31 -16.42
CA VAL A 231 -9.82 -7.74 -15.58
C VAL A 231 -10.08 -8.54 -14.31
N TYR A 232 -10.47 -7.83 -13.27
CA TYR A 232 -11.15 -8.37 -12.09
C TYR A 232 -12.65 -8.16 -12.24
N VAL A 233 -13.45 -9.22 -12.03
CA VAL A 233 -14.90 -9.21 -12.26
C VAL A 233 -15.65 -9.29 -10.95
N PHE A 234 -16.29 -8.19 -10.58
CA PHE A 234 -17.08 -8.00 -9.36
C PHE A 234 -18.58 -8.26 -9.58
N GLY A 235 -19.30 -8.59 -8.51
CA GLY A 235 -20.74 -8.78 -8.53
C GLY A 235 -21.18 -10.23 -8.73
N ALA A 236 -20.26 -11.20 -8.59
CA ALA A 236 -20.59 -12.63 -8.58
C ALA A 236 -19.99 -13.32 -7.35
N ASP A 237 -20.81 -14.18 -6.74
CA ASP A 237 -20.44 -15.03 -5.59
C ASP A 237 -20.06 -16.47 -5.99
N LYS A 238 -19.95 -16.72 -7.29
CA LYS A 238 -19.68 -18.05 -7.89
C LYS A 238 -18.71 -17.94 -9.05
N PRO A 239 -18.02 -19.05 -9.39
CA PRO A 239 -17.19 -19.14 -10.58
C PRO A 239 -17.97 -18.85 -11.86
N LEU A 240 -17.39 -18.02 -12.73
CA LEU A 240 -17.93 -17.68 -14.05
C LEU A 240 -17.07 -18.30 -15.15
N LYS A 241 -17.61 -18.37 -16.38
CA LYS A 241 -16.87 -18.70 -17.60
C LYS A 241 -16.68 -17.47 -18.48
N ASN A 242 -17.68 -16.62 -18.55
CA ASN A 242 -17.70 -15.39 -19.31
C ASN A 242 -18.36 -14.31 -18.47
N PHE A 243 -18.15 -13.06 -18.85
CA PHE A 243 -18.79 -11.91 -18.21
C PHE A 243 -19.22 -10.89 -19.24
N GLU A 244 -20.21 -10.09 -18.85
CA GLU A 244 -20.56 -8.81 -19.45
C GLU A 244 -20.80 -7.85 -18.32
N GLY A 245 -20.10 -6.70 -18.31
CA GLY A 245 -20.20 -5.75 -17.20
C GLY A 245 -19.60 -4.40 -17.55
N LYS A 246 -19.75 -3.48 -16.63
CA LYS A 246 -19.26 -2.10 -16.77
C LYS A 246 -17.89 -1.94 -16.11
N VAL A 247 -16.95 -1.34 -16.81
CA VAL A 247 -15.67 -0.93 -16.22
C VAL A 247 -15.96 0.21 -15.25
N ILE A 248 -15.68 0.01 -13.97
CA ILE A 248 -15.94 0.97 -12.89
C ILE A 248 -14.68 1.62 -12.36
N ALA A 249 -13.52 1.02 -12.59
CA ALA A 249 -12.22 1.54 -12.20
C ALA A 249 -11.10 0.87 -13.01
N VAL A 250 -9.90 1.42 -12.92
CA VAL A 250 -8.67 0.84 -13.45
C VAL A 250 -7.61 0.84 -12.34
N TRP A 251 -7.00 -0.31 -12.09
CA TRP A 251 -5.81 -0.42 -11.29
C TRP A 251 -4.58 -0.25 -12.20
N HIS A 252 -3.92 0.90 -12.08
CA HIS A 252 -2.68 1.19 -12.80
C HIS A 252 -1.47 0.68 -12.01
N ARG A 253 -0.62 -0.12 -12.65
CA ARG A 253 0.65 -0.59 -12.10
C ARG A 253 1.79 0.28 -12.60
N PHE A 254 2.52 0.91 -11.68
CA PHE A 254 3.66 1.79 -12.02
C PHE A 254 4.94 0.99 -12.38
N ASP A 255 5.00 -0.26 -12.02
CA ASP A 255 6.14 -1.18 -12.21
C ASP A 255 5.84 -2.32 -13.20
N ASP A 256 4.75 -2.19 -13.95
CA ASP A 256 4.34 -3.12 -15.00
C ASP A 256 3.83 -2.33 -16.23
N VAL A 257 3.79 -2.97 -17.38
CA VAL A 257 3.26 -2.40 -18.62
C VAL A 257 1.75 -2.65 -18.80
N GLU A 258 1.14 -3.35 -17.83
CA GLU A 258 -0.21 -3.83 -17.91
C GLU A 258 -1.08 -3.33 -16.76
N ASP A 259 -2.13 -2.59 -17.11
CA ASP A 259 -3.17 -2.20 -16.17
C ASP A 259 -4.17 -3.33 -15.93
N LYS A 260 -4.89 -3.31 -14.82
CA LYS A 260 -5.99 -4.24 -14.55
C LYS A 260 -7.31 -3.47 -14.49
N TRP A 261 -8.26 -3.85 -15.32
CA TRP A 261 -9.57 -3.21 -15.29
C TRP A 261 -10.46 -3.85 -14.23
N ILE A 262 -11.26 -3.03 -13.59
CA ILE A 262 -12.24 -3.47 -12.58
C ILE A 262 -13.61 -3.41 -13.23
N VAL A 263 -14.24 -4.56 -13.37
CA VAL A 263 -15.54 -4.71 -14.04
C VAL A 263 -16.59 -5.09 -13.02
N SER A 264 -17.70 -4.34 -12.98
CA SER A 264 -18.91 -4.69 -12.20
C SER A 264 -19.98 -5.25 -13.11
N LEU A 265 -20.47 -6.45 -12.80
CA LEU A 265 -21.56 -7.11 -13.56
C LEU A 265 -22.87 -6.33 -13.47
N ASN A 266 -23.15 -5.71 -12.34
CA ASN A 266 -24.37 -4.96 -12.09
C ASN A 266 -24.21 -3.47 -12.42
N GLY A 267 -23.01 -3.01 -12.78
CA GLY A 267 -22.70 -1.60 -13.00
C GLY A 267 -22.71 -0.74 -11.74
N GLU A 268 -22.69 -1.37 -10.57
CA GLU A 268 -22.65 -0.69 -9.28
C GLU A 268 -21.29 0.00 -9.06
N ASP A 269 -21.33 1.17 -8.43
CA ASP A 269 -20.13 1.81 -7.90
C ASP A 269 -19.73 1.08 -6.60
N ILE A 270 -18.57 0.42 -6.63
CA ILE A 270 -18.04 -0.33 -5.50
C ILE A 270 -17.05 0.57 -4.75
N ALA A 271 -17.12 0.60 -3.44
CA ALA A 271 -16.19 1.37 -2.61
C ALA A 271 -14.73 0.95 -2.90
N GLU A 272 -13.84 1.92 -2.90
CA GLU A 272 -12.42 1.71 -3.22
C GLU A 272 -11.79 0.66 -2.30
N GLU A 273 -12.11 0.72 -1.02
CA GLU A 273 -11.59 -0.20 0.00
C GLU A 273 -11.98 -1.66 -0.28
N ILE A 274 -13.17 -1.90 -0.81
CA ILE A 274 -13.63 -3.24 -1.19
C ILE A 274 -12.84 -3.72 -2.41
N ILE A 275 -12.69 -2.87 -3.42
CA ILE A 275 -11.91 -3.20 -4.62
C ILE A 275 -10.48 -3.56 -4.21
N LEU A 276 -9.80 -2.67 -3.47
CA LEU A 276 -8.43 -2.87 -3.02
C LEU A 276 -8.28 -4.11 -2.16
N GLY A 277 -9.23 -4.38 -1.28
CA GLY A 277 -9.25 -5.58 -0.45
C GLY A 277 -9.28 -6.86 -1.28
N ASP A 278 -10.19 -6.93 -2.27
CA ASP A 278 -10.39 -8.13 -3.07
C ASP A 278 -9.29 -8.39 -4.11
N ILE A 279 -8.65 -7.35 -4.67
CA ILE A 279 -7.53 -7.51 -5.60
C ILE A 279 -6.17 -7.65 -4.90
N SER A 280 -6.08 -7.35 -3.61
CA SER A 280 -4.82 -7.33 -2.84
C SER A 280 -4.06 -8.66 -2.84
N PHE A 281 -4.76 -9.79 -3.01
CA PHE A 281 -4.14 -11.11 -3.07
C PHE A 281 -3.05 -11.21 -4.16
N GLN A 282 -3.21 -10.47 -5.26
CA GLN A 282 -2.26 -10.38 -6.37
C GLN A 282 -1.58 -9.00 -6.42
N GLU A 283 -2.35 -7.92 -6.26
CA GLU A 283 -1.83 -6.56 -6.46
C GLU A 283 -0.89 -6.08 -5.34
N GLN A 284 -0.85 -6.77 -4.20
CA GLN A 284 0.14 -6.51 -3.14
C GLN A 284 1.60 -6.69 -3.59
N PHE A 285 1.85 -7.36 -4.72
CA PHE A 285 3.20 -7.56 -5.28
C PHE A 285 3.61 -6.48 -6.27
N PHE A 286 2.69 -5.57 -6.61
CA PHE A 286 2.87 -4.50 -7.57
C PHE A 286 2.65 -3.14 -6.92
N TYR A 287 3.27 -2.12 -7.48
CA TYR A 287 3.06 -0.74 -7.07
C TYR A 287 2.02 -0.11 -7.99
N GLY A 288 0.86 0.20 -7.45
CA GLY A 288 -0.25 0.66 -8.25
C GLY A 288 -1.15 1.67 -7.53
N LYS A 289 -2.06 2.26 -8.32
CA LYS A 289 -3.09 3.19 -7.88
C LYS A 289 -4.41 2.85 -8.57
N LEU A 290 -5.50 2.95 -7.82
CA LEU A 290 -6.86 2.80 -8.37
C LEU A 290 -7.33 4.16 -8.91
N TYR A 291 -7.84 4.15 -10.15
CA TYR A 291 -8.50 5.28 -10.81
C TYR A 291 -9.97 4.95 -11.01
N LYS A 292 -10.85 5.90 -10.61
CA LYS A 292 -12.31 5.79 -10.73
C LYS A 292 -12.90 6.94 -11.55
#